data_d083d18e883b6cc3cf099225038fbc35
#
_entry.id   d083d18e883b6cc3cf099225038fbc35
#
_cell.length_a   1.000
_cell.length_b   1.000
_cell.length_c   1.000
_cell.angle_alpha   90.00
_cell.angle_beta   90.00
_cell.angle_gamma   90.00
#
_symmetry.space_group_name_H-M   'P 1'
#
loop_
_entity.id
_entity.type
_entity.pdbx_description
1 polymer ?
#
loop_
_entity_poly.entity_id
_entity_poly.type
_entity_poly.pdbx_seq_one_letter_code
_entity_poly.pdbx_strand_id
1 'polypeptide(L)'
;MSSDGHEQRDGKRRKMDPQWRLSEFDALVEFGKKSRAAVGFGTLLADGSIDPAAGEQLWINCRMTHIFCLAYVRGDVTARAYAEHGIDALLRYFYDVEAGGFFATLTPEGVPMGEAGSRKEGYAHAFVLLAASSGLQAGIERARELFDAAASAHTQHFWEATPGLVREAWNRTFTETDNYRGINANMHTVEALLAAWDATGDALWLNHAASIIAFVFTHAPQLGYRIGEHYDAHWEFLPNFNRERPTDPFRPFGVTPGHGIEWARLMLQYWASVQAIPEQQRPPMTTPILAELPATALKLFNQAMADGWAHDGAPGMVYTTDFSGNPIVHERMHWTVCEALAASAAFATFFATSAAQISAGNQGVASAGMSSATIKDQEKRMRAMWADLADYARTYVIESPGRWYHELDRTNHPSGITWPGKPDIYHAAQAMLMPDLPLTPCFAGALATAP
;
A
#
# COMPACT_ATOMS: atom_id res chain seq x y z
N MET A 1 1.76 -47.71 -28.40
CA MET A 1 1.17 -46.75 -29.35
C MET A 1 0.02 -46.07 -28.62
N SER A 2 0.27 -44.94 -28.06
CA SER A 2 -0.74 -44.03 -27.52
C SER A 2 -0.09 -42.67 -27.52
N SER A 3 -0.54 -41.85 -28.44
CA SER A 3 0.00 -40.55 -28.80
C SER A 3 -0.36 -39.50 -27.79
N ASP A 4 0.62 -38.75 -27.42
CA ASP A 4 0.60 -37.54 -26.60
C ASP A 4 -0.44 -36.52 -27.08
N GLY A 5 -1.38 -36.21 -26.21
CA GLY A 5 -2.23 -35.04 -26.27
C GLY A 5 -1.64 -33.89 -25.47
N HIS A 6 -0.52 -33.30 -25.90
CA HIS A 6 -0.14 -31.96 -25.51
C HIS A 6 -1.03 -30.97 -26.27
N GLU A 7 -2.16 -30.61 -25.68
CA GLU A 7 -2.88 -29.40 -26.07
C GLU A 7 -1.95 -28.21 -25.97
N GLN A 8 -1.53 -27.70 -27.11
CA GLN A 8 -0.91 -26.40 -27.27
C GLN A 8 -1.87 -25.38 -26.66
N ARG A 9 -1.56 -24.90 -25.45
CA ARG A 9 -2.20 -23.73 -24.88
C ARG A 9 -1.88 -22.53 -25.76
N ASP A 10 -2.84 -22.21 -26.59
CA ASP A 10 -2.81 -21.14 -27.59
C ASP A 10 -2.52 -19.82 -26.88
N GLY A 11 -1.34 -19.24 -27.14
CA GLY A 11 -0.77 -18.08 -26.49
C GLY A 11 -1.44 -16.77 -26.87
N LYS A 12 -2.75 -16.65 -26.76
CA LYS A 12 -3.42 -15.35 -26.71
C LYS A 12 -3.04 -14.68 -25.38
N ARG A 13 -1.95 -13.89 -25.41
CA ARG A 13 -1.56 -12.98 -24.33
C ARG A 13 -2.82 -12.25 -23.83
N ARG A 14 -3.36 -12.69 -22.69
CA ARG A 14 -4.48 -12.02 -22.04
C ARG A 14 -3.98 -10.62 -21.65
N LYS A 15 -4.53 -9.58 -22.28
CA LYS A 15 -4.40 -8.19 -21.84
C LYS A 15 -4.81 -8.14 -20.37
N MET A 16 -4.35 -7.12 -19.62
CA MET A 16 -4.86 -6.79 -18.28
C MET A 16 -6.39 -6.71 -18.39
N ASP A 17 -7.08 -7.84 -18.15
CA ASP A 17 -8.50 -8.02 -18.48
C ASP A 17 -9.36 -7.09 -17.62
N PRO A 18 -9.88 -5.96 -18.14
CA PRO A 18 -10.62 -5.01 -17.35
C PRO A 18 -11.91 -5.60 -16.80
N GLN A 19 -12.58 -6.45 -17.58
CA GLN A 19 -13.86 -7.04 -17.17
C GLN A 19 -13.67 -7.93 -15.92
N TRP A 20 -12.66 -8.79 -15.93
CA TRP A 20 -12.36 -9.62 -14.76
C TRP A 20 -11.98 -8.77 -13.55
N ARG A 21 -11.04 -7.81 -13.72
CA ARG A 21 -10.55 -6.99 -12.60
C ARG A 21 -11.66 -6.19 -11.93
N LEU A 22 -12.50 -5.54 -12.74
CA LEU A 22 -13.59 -4.73 -12.22
C LEU A 22 -14.67 -5.58 -11.56
N SER A 23 -14.98 -6.76 -12.13
CA SER A 23 -15.87 -7.73 -11.48
C SER A 23 -15.29 -8.24 -10.16
N GLU A 24 -13.97 -8.45 -10.09
CA GLU A 24 -13.31 -8.90 -8.86
C GLU A 24 -13.27 -7.78 -7.80
N PHE A 25 -13.02 -6.53 -8.22
CA PHE A 25 -13.16 -5.38 -7.33
C PHE A 25 -14.58 -5.28 -6.73
N ASP A 26 -15.61 -5.39 -7.55
CA ASP A 26 -16.99 -5.34 -7.09
C ASP A 26 -17.31 -6.49 -6.11
N ALA A 27 -16.82 -7.69 -6.38
CA ALA A 27 -16.95 -8.85 -5.50
C ALA A 27 -16.20 -8.67 -4.17
N LEU A 28 -15.00 -8.06 -4.17
CA LEU A 28 -14.26 -7.70 -2.97
C LEU A 28 -15.05 -6.69 -2.13
N VAL A 29 -15.61 -5.65 -2.74
CA VAL A 29 -16.45 -4.66 -2.06
C VAL A 29 -17.66 -5.32 -1.40
N GLU A 30 -18.37 -6.21 -2.12
CA GLU A 30 -19.50 -6.96 -1.55
C GLU A 30 -19.08 -7.88 -0.38
N PHE A 31 -17.91 -8.54 -0.48
CA PHE A 31 -17.38 -9.29 0.64
C PHE A 31 -17.03 -8.39 1.83
N GLY A 32 -16.39 -7.25 1.56
CA GLY A 32 -16.01 -6.27 2.58
C GLY A 32 -17.19 -5.67 3.34
N LYS A 33 -18.38 -5.54 2.71
CA LYS A 33 -19.61 -5.08 3.39
C LYS A 33 -19.99 -5.93 4.60
N LYS A 34 -19.55 -7.20 4.67
CA LYS A 34 -19.78 -8.10 5.81
C LYS A 34 -19.04 -7.67 7.08
N SER A 35 -18.00 -6.86 6.97
CA SER A 35 -17.24 -6.36 8.13
C SER A 35 -17.98 -5.29 8.93
N ARG A 36 -19.11 -4.77 8.43
CA ARG A 36 -19.86 -3.71 9.12
C ARG A 36 -20.31 -4.18 10.52
N ALA A 37 -19.80 -3.51 11.54
CA ALA A 37 -20.10 -3.71 12.96
C ALA A 37 -20.89 -2.51 13.54
N ALA A 38 -21.22 -2.57 14.82
CA ALA A 38 -21.84 -1.45 15.52
C ALA A 38 -20.86 -0.26 15.61
N VAL A 39 -19.58 -0.55 15.80
CA VAL A 39 -18.47 0.41 15.89
C VAL A 39 -17.58 0.21 14.66
N GLY A 40 -17.96 0.79 13.51
CA GLY A 40 -17.15 0.74 12.31
C GLY A 40 -17.11 -0.63 11.63
N PHE A 41 -15.91 -1.17 11.44
CA PHE A 41 -15.64 -2.40 10.67
C PHE A 41 -14.80 -3.38 11.48
N GLY A 42 -15.35 -4.57 11.73
CA GLY A 42 -14.67 -5.65 12.42
C GLY A 42 -13.76 -6.48 11.53
N THR A 43 -12.80 -7.17 12.13
CA THR A 43 -11.89 -8.10 11.48
C THR A 43 -12.65 -9.34 10.97
N LEU A 44 -12.53 -9.67 9.67
CA LEU A 44 -13.21 -10.83 9.11
C LEU A 44 -12.39 -12.12 9.29
N LEU A 45 -13.08 -13.17 9.77
CA LEU A 45 -12.59 -14.54 9.79
C LEU A 45 -12.58 -15.15 8.37
N ALA A 46 -12.04 -16.35 8.24
CA ALA A 46 -11.95 -17.06 6.96
C ALA A 46 -13.31 -17.30 6.29
N ASP A 47 -14.38 -17.51 7.07
CA ASP A 47 -15.75 -17.70 6.58
C ASP A 47 -16.48 -16.37 6.25
N GLY A 48 -15.89 -15.23 6.61
CA GLY A 48 -16.45 -13.90 6.42
C GLY A 48 -17.35 -13.42 7.57
N SER A 49 -17.38 -14.11 8.70
CA SER A 49 -17.95 -13.59 9.95
C SER A 49 -16.94 -12.67 10.64
N ILE A 50 -17.44 -11.77 11.50
CA ILE A 50 -16.58 -10.87 12.29
C ILE A 50 -15.99 -11.66 13.46
N ASP A 51 -14.68 -11.48 13.71
CA ASP A 51 -13.99 -11.99 14.89
C ASP A 51 -14.23 -11.06 16.10
N PRO A 52 -15.06 -11.42 17.07
CA PRO A 52 -15.32 -10.56 18.22
C PRO A 52 -14.12 -10.42 19.17
N ALA A 53 -13.15 -11.35 19.09
CA ALA A 53 -11.96 -11.32 19.93
C ALA A 53 -10.87 -10.37 19.43
N ALA A 54 -10.86 -10.07 18.14
CA ALA A 54 -9.88 -9.14 17.55
C ALA A 54 -10.11 -7.69 17.96
N GLY A 55 -11.32 -7.34 18.41
CA GLY A 55 -11.75 -5.94 18.58
C GLY A 55 -11.84 -5.19 17.27
N GLU A 56 -12.20 -3.91 17.36
CA GLU A 56 -12.27 -3.00 16.22
C GLU A 56 -10.92 -2.31 16.06
N GLN A 57 -10.16 -2.72 15.05
CA GLN A 57 -8.81 -2.20 14.83
C GLN A 57 -8.84 -0.93 13.98
N LEU A 58 -8.12 0.10 14.38
CA LEU A 58 -8.08 1.41 13.70
C LEU A 58 -7.67 1.27 12.23
N TRP A 59 -6.56 0.56 11.95
CA TRP A 59 -6.05 0.41 10.59
C TRP A 59 -7.03 -0.32 9.66
N ILE A 60 -7.77 -1.35 10.15
CA ILE A 60 -8.83 -2.03 9.38
C ILE A 60 -9.97 -1.06 9.09
N ASN A 61 -10.44 -0.33 10.10
CA ASN A 61 -11.51 0.65 9.93
C ASN A 61 -11.16 1.70 8.87
N CYS A 62 -9.93 2.20 8.88
CA CYS A 62 -9.45 3.18 7.90
C CYS A 62 -9.35 2.58 6.50
N ARG A 63 -8.77 1.39 6.34
CA ARG A 63 -8.64 0.69 5.07
C ARG A 63 -10.00 0.40 4.43
N MET A 64 -10.93 -0.10 5.22
CA MET A 64 -12.30 -0.36 4.74
C MET A 64 -13.01 0.94 4.34
N THR A 65 -12.90 2.00 5.16
CA THR A 65 -13.44 3.33 4.84
C THR A 65 -12.88 3.85 3.52
N HIS A 66 -11.56 3.76 3.31
CA HIS A 66 -10.90 4.14 2.07
C HIS A 66 -11.50 3.38 0.87
N ILE A 67 -11.58 2.04 0.93
CA ILE A 67 -12.10 1.24 -0.18
C ILE A 67 -13.58 1.53 -0.46
N PHE A 68 -14.41 1.76 0.56
CA PHE A 68 -15.80 2.16 0.33
C PHE A 68 -15.92 3.56 -0.30
N CYS A 69 -15.01 4.49 0.02
CA CYS A 69 -14.93 5.75 -0.72
C CYS A 69 -14.58 5.52 -2.19
N LEU A 70 -13.58 4.67 -2.51
CA LEU A 70 -13.22 4.33 -3.89
C LEU A 70 -14.40 3.69 -4.64
N ALA A 71 -15.09 2.74 -4.01
CA ALA A 71 -16.25 2.07 -4.60
C ALA A 71 -17.38 3.07 -4.91
N TYR A 72 -17.66 3.98 -3.99
CA TYR A 72 -18.67 5.02 -4.17
C TYR A 72 -18.33 5.97 -5.33
N VAL A 73 -17.09 6.48 -5.35
CA VAL A 73 -16.65 7.38 -6.45
C VAL A 73 -16.67 6.66 -7.80
N ARG A 74 -16.38 5.36 -7.82
CA ARG A 74 -16.46 4.53 -9.03
C ARG A 74 -17.90 4.26 -9.50
N GLY A 75 -18.91 4.58 -8.70
CA GLY A 75 -20.33 4.47 -9.07
C GLY A 75 -21.14 3.45 -8.26
N ASP A 76 -20.58 2.74 -7.27
CA ASP A 76 -21.39 1.95 -6.34
C ASP A 76 -22.06 2.88 -5.31
N VAL A 77 -23.26 3.35 -5.64
CA VAL A 77 -24.02 4.25 -4.78
C VAL A 77 -24.32 3.65 -3.39
N THR A 78 -24.30 2.32 -3.25
CA THR A 78 -24.56 1.64 -1.97
C THR A 78 -23.36 1.72 -1.03
N ALA A 79 -22.15 1.86 -1.57
CA ALA A 79 -20.91 2.00 -0.80
C ALA A 79 -20.85 3.32 0.01
N ARG A 80 -21.63 4.36 -0.39
CA ARG A 80 -21.70 5.62 0.33
C ARG A 80 -22.05 5.44 1.82
N ALA A 81 -23.06 4.65 2.11
CA ALA A 81 -23.51 4.40 3.50
C ALA A 81 -22.45 3.68 4.35
N TYR A 82 -21.54 2.92 3.72
CA TYR A 82 -20.39 2.30 4.40
C TYR A 82 -19.25 3.30 4.60
N ALA A 83 -18.97 4.15 3.62
CA ALA A 83 -17.98 5.22 3.78
C ALA A 83 -18.37 6.20 4.88
N GLU A 84 -19.63 6.65 4.91
CA GLU A 84 -20.19 7.50 5.99
C GLU A 84 -20.10 6.82 7.36
N HIS A 85 -20.43 5.52 7.43
CA HIS A 85 -20.32 4.74 8.66
C HIS A 85 -18.89 4.68 9.19
N GLY A 86 -17.90 4.48 8.30
CA GLY A 86 -16.49 4.46 8.68
C GLY A 86 -16.00 5.83 9.18
N ILE A 87 -16.30 6.92 8.45
CA ILE A 87 -15.95 8.28 8.88
C ILE A 87 -16.57 8.60 10.25
N ASP A 88 -17.86 8.28 10.45
CA ASP A 88 -18.54 8.48 11.73
C ASP A 88 -17.92 7.65 12.86
N ALA A 89 -17.56 6.39 12.60
CA ALA A 89 -16.93 5.54 13.60
C ALA A 89 -15.55 6.09 14.02
N LEU A 90 -14.75 6.53 13.05
CA LEU A 90 -13.43 7.12 13.31
C LEU A 90 -13.54 8.37 14.18
N LEU A 91 -14.52 9.23 13.93
CA LEU A 91 -14.72 10.47 14.69
C LEU A 91 -15.39 10.27 16.04
N ARG A 92 -16.31 9.32 16.18
CA ARG A 92 -17.10 9.15 17.41
C ARG A 92 -16.45 8.23 18.44
N TYR A 93 -15.74 7.21 17.98
CA TYR A 93 -15.25 6.15 18.86
C TYR A 93 -13.72 6.08 18.90
N PHE A 94 -13.05 6.19 17.74
CA PHE A 94 -11.59 6.10 17.69
C PHE A 94 -10.90 7.41 18.07
N TYR A 95 -11.49 8.56 17.79
CA TYR A 95 -10.88 9.86 18.15
C TYR A 95 -10.86 10.06 19.67
N ASP A 96 -9.67 10.30 20.22
CA ASP A 96 -9.50 10.60 21.64
C ASP A 96 -9.70 12.10 21.88
N VAL A 97 -10.91 12.46 22.33
CA VAL A 97 -11.29 13.87 22.56
C VAL A 97 -10.48 14.55 23.68
N GLU A 98 -9.85 13.77 24.56
CA GLU A 98 -9.06 14.33 25.68
C GLU A 98 -7.61 14.58 25.29
N ALA A 99 -6.97 13.62 24.59
CA ALA A 99 -5.55 13.68 24.27
C ALA A 99 -5.27 13.99 22.78
N GLY A 100 -6.27 13.90 21.92
CA GLY A 100 -6.09 13.95 20.48
C GLY A 100 -5.61 12.61 19.90
N GLY A 101 -5.51 12.55 18.57
CA GLY A 101 -5.16 11.31 17.86
C GLY A 101 -6.22 10.22 18.02
N PHE A 102 -5.89 8.99 17.60
CA PHE A 102 -6.86 7.90 17.48
C PHE A 102 -6.40 6.68 18.26
N PHE A 103 -7.31 6.00 18.95
CA PHE A 103 -7.05 4.75 19.66
C PHE A 103 -6.72 3.63 18.68
N ALA A 104 -5.77 2.75 19.01
CA ALA A 104 -5.33 1.67 18.14
C ALA A 104 -6.38 0.56 17.99
N THR A 105 -7.05 0.18 19.09
CA THR A 105 -8.04 -0.89 19.09
C THR A 105 -9.14 -0.64 20.10
N LEU A 106 -10.40 -0.84 19.69
CA LEU A 106 -11.57 -0.70 20.54
C LEU A 106 -12.24 -2.06 20.79
N THR A 107 -12.98 -2.18 21.89
CA THR A 107 -13.94 -3.26 22.06
C THR A 107 -15.12 -3.08 21.10
N PRO A 108 -15.98 -4.11 20.89
CA PRO A 108 -17.21 -3.95 20.10
C PRO A 108 -18.18 -2.87 20.63
N GLU A 109 -18.03 -2.45 21.90
CA GLU A 109 -18.80 -1.37 22.52
C GLU A 109 -18.17 0.01 22.32
N GLY A 110 -17.01 0.10 21.65
CA GLY A 110 -16.32 1.37 21.34
C GLY A 110 -15.45 1.92 22.48
N VAL A 111 -14.94 1.05 23.35
CA VAL A 111 -14.03 1.42 24.45
C VAL A 111 -12.60 0.95 24.11
N PRO A 112 -11.53 1.73 24.38
CA PRO A 112 -10.16 1.28 24.14
C PRO A 112 -9.85 -0.06 24.82
N MET A 113 -9.26 -1.01 24.07
CA MET A 113 -8.90 -2.34 24.57
C MET A 113 -7.63 -2.30 25.44
N GLY A 114 -7.80 -1.87 26.68
CA GLY A 114 -6.70 -1.73 27.64
C GLY A 114 -5.65 -0.70 27.22
N GLU A 115 -4.44 -0.83 27.77
CA GLU A 115 -3.34 0.09 27.50
C GLU A 115 -2.88 -0.02 26.03
N ALA A 116 -2.74 -1.24 25.50
CA ALA A 116 -2.34 -1.46 24.12
C ALA A 116 -3.32 -0.83 23.12
N GLY A 117 -4.63 -1.00 23.33
CA GLY A 117 -5.66 -0.39 22.48
C GLY A 117 -5.73 1.14 22.61
N SER A 118 -5.22 1.71 23.71
CA SER A 118 -5.16 3.17 23.91
C SER A 118 -3.96 3.82 23.23
N ARG A 119 -2.96 3.07 22.78
CA ARG A 119 -1.75 3.61 22.11
C ARG A 119 -2.12 4.38 20.85
N LYS A 120 -1.21 5.26 20.45
CA LYS A 120 -1.29 6.03 19.22
C LYS A 120 -0.19 5.52 18.27
N GLU A 121 -0.58 4.81 17.22
CA GLU A 121 0.34 4.14 16.31
C GLU A 121 0.49 4.93 15.00
N GLY A 122 1.73 5.23 14.58
CA GLY A 122 2.03 6.00 13.37
C GLY A 122 1.50 5.31 12.11
N TYR A 123 1.68 3.99 12.03
CA TYR A 123 1.12 3.16 10.96
C TYR A 123 -0.41 3.34 10.82
N ALA A 124 -1.15 3.19 11.89
CA ALA A 124 -2.61 3.33 11.87
C ALA A 124 -3.05 4.78 11.59
N HIS A 125 -2.32 5.79 12.10
CA HIS A 125 -2.62 7.20 11.84
C HIS A 125 -2.37 7.60 10.38
N ALA A 126 -1.42 6.97 9.69
CA ALA A 126 -1.27 7.14 8.23
C ALA A 126 -2.57 6.72 7.50
N PHE A 127 -3.17 5.61 7.89
CA PHE A 127 -4.45 5.17 7.31
C PHE A 127 -5.63 6.08 7.68
N VAL A 128 -5.63 6.74 8.85
CA VAL A 128 -6.66 7.76 9.14
C VAL A 128 -6.57 8.90 8.13
N LEU A 129 -5.36 9.39 7.86
CA LEU A 129 -5.16 10.46 6.87
C LEU A 129 -5.56 10.02 5.46
N LEU A 130 -5.24 8.77 5.08
CA LEU A 130 -5.64 8.18 3.79
C LEU A 130 -7.17 8.08 3.67
N ALA A 131 -7.86 7.54 4.68
CA ALA A 131 -9.31 7.40 4.69
C ALA A 131 -10.00 8.77 4.64
N ALA A 132 -9.50 9.75 5.40
CA ALA A 132 -10.02 11.11 5.43
C ALA A 132 -9.85 11.81 4.07
N SER A 133 -8.68 11.68 3.44
CA SER A 133 -8.39 12.22 2.11
C SER A 133 -9.32 11.61 1.06
N SER A 134 -9.55 10.31 1.11
CA SER A 134 -10.48 9.62 0.22
C SER A 134 -11.93 10.04 0.45
N GLY A 135 -12.31 10.26 1.71
CA GLY A 135 -13.62 10.80 2.09
C GLY A 135 -13.85 12.21 1.54
N LEU A 136 -12.82 13.07 1.56
CA LEU A 136 -12.88 14.41 0.94
C LEU A 136 -13.11 14.32 -0.55
N GLN A 137 -12.35 13.47 -1.26
CA GLN A 137 -12.50 13.28 -2.71
C GLN A 137 -13.86 12.67 -3.09
N ALA A 138 -14.40 11.82 -2.22
CA ALA A 138 -15.71 11.21 -2.39
C ALA A 138 -16.88 12.13 -1.96
N GLY A 139 -16.61 13.30 -1.40
CA GLY A 139 -17.64 14.22 -0.89
C GLY A 139 -18.45 13.63 0.28
N ILE A 140 -17.82 12.81 1.13
CA ILE A 140 -18.46 12.22 2.31
C ILE A 140 -18.59 13.29 3.41
N GLU A 141 -19.78 13.34 4.02
CA GLU A 141 -20.05 14.24 5.15
C GLU A 141 -19.07 14.00 6.29
N ARG A 142 -18.63 15.08 6.96
CA ARG A 142 -17.65 15.08 8.06
C ARG A 142 -16.21 14.60 7.69
N ALA A 143 -15.95 14.25 6.43
CA ALA A 143 -14.59 13.88 6.02
C ALA A 143 -13.57 15.01 6.27
N ARG A 144 -14.00 16.29 6.17
CA ARG A 144 -13.16 17.45 6.51
C ARG A 144 -12.76 17.44 7.98
N GLU A 145 -13.71 17.17 8.88
CA GLU A 145 -13.44 17.10 10.34
C GLU A 145 -12.42 15.98 10.65
N LEU A 146 -12.58 14.80 10.02
CA LEU A 146 -11.63 13.71 10.17
C LEU A 146 -10.26 14.07 9.61
N PHE A 147 -10.22 14.73 8.44
CA PHE A 147 -8.96 15.16 7.83
C PHE A 147 -8.19 16.14 8.74
N ASP A 148 -8.87 17.15 9.28
CA ASP A 148 -8.24 18.15 10.13
C ASP A 148 -7.70 17.51 11.42
N ALA A 149 -8.42 16.56 12.02
CA ALA A 149 -7.95 15.79 13.18
C ALA A 149 -6.73 14.92 12.85
N ALA A 150 -6.74 14.21 11.69
CA ALA A 150 -5.63 13.37 11.24
C ALA A 150 -4.39 14.20 10.90
N ALA A 151 -4.57 15.32 10.20
CA ALA A 151 -3.51 16.27 9.84
C ALA A 151 -2.85 16.87 11.09
N SER A 152 -3.68 17.24 12.10
CA SER A 152 -3.18 17.73 13.40
C SER A 152 -2.34 16.66 14.11
N ALA A 153 -2.83 15.42 14.22
CA ALA A 153 -2.09 14.33 14.84
C ALA A 153 -0.76 14.07 14.12
N HIS A 154 -0.77 14.03 12.76
CA HIS A 154 0.44 13.85 11.98
C HIS A 154 1.46 14.95 12.24
N THR A 155 1.07 16.22 12.13
CA THR A 155 2.00 17.36 12.20
C THR A 155 2.50 17.65 13.59
N GLN A 156 1.67 17.44 14.64
CA GLN A 156 2.02 17.79 16.01
C GLN A 156 2.75 16.67 16.76
N HIS A 157 2.47 15.41 16.43
CA HIS A 157 2.94 14.28 17.24
C HIS A 157 3.82 13.30 16.48
N PHE A 158 3.47 12.95 15.23
CA PHE A 158 4.19 11.91 14.51
C PHE A 158 5.36 12.44 13.67
N TRP A 159 5.23 13.64 13.10
CA TRP A 159 6.29 14.20 12.25
C TRP A 159 7.52 14.65 13.04
N GLU A 160 8.67 14.05 12.77
CA GLU A 160 9.97 14.51 13.25
C GLU A 160 10.62 15.36 12.15
N ALA A 161 10.63 16.68 12.32
CA ALA A 161 11.16 17.62 11.32
C ALA A 161 12.65 17.35 10.98
N THR A 162 13.40 16.77 11.88
CA THR A 162 14.73 16.22 11.68
C THR A 162 14.73 14.81 12.23
N PRO A 163 14.86 13.80 11.39
CA PRO A 163 15.34 13.78 9.99
C PRO A 163 14.27 13.96 8.89
N GLY A 164 13.03 14.28 9.19
CA GLY A 164 11.93 14.37 8.20
C GLY A 164 11.25 13.04 7.98
N LEU A 165 10.96 12.33 9.06
CA LEU A 165 10.33 11.01 9.11
C LEU A 165 9.24 10.97 10.18
N VAL A 166 8.46 9.90 10.25
CA VAL A 166 7.42 9.73 11.28
C VAL A 166 7.83 8.74 12.36
N ARG A 167 7.42 9.04 13.58
CA ARG A 167 7.57 8.19 14.77
C ARG A 167 6.67 6.98 14.68
N GLU A 168 7.11 5.90 15.29
CA GLU A 168 6.38 4.62 15.29
C GLU A 168 5.11 4.67 16.13
N ALA A 169 5.23 5.04 17.41
CA ALA A 169 4.10 5.02 18.32
C ALA A 169 4.33 5.88 19.55
N TRP A 170 3.22 6.24 20.20
CA TRP A 170 3.13 6.95 21.45
C TRP A 170 2.23 6.22 22.45
N ASN A 171 2.39 6.51 23.74
CA ASN A 171 1.35 6.24 24.73
C ASN A 171 0.10 7.11 24.44
N ARG A 172 -1.00 6.88 25.16
CA ARG A 172 -2.27 7.59 24.93
C ARG A 172 -2.11 9.12 24.92
N THR A 173 -1.29 9.67 25.83
CA THR A 173 -1.18 11.11 26.11
C THR A 173 -0.05 11.81 25.36
N PHE A 174 0.60 11.13 24.43
CA PHE A 174 1.74 11.66 23.66
C PHE A 174 2.93 12.13 24.53
N THR A 175 3.13 11.54 25.71
CA THR A 175 4.23 11.88 26.63
C THR A 175 5.42 10.91 26.52
N GLU A 176 5.20 9.68 26.04
CA GLU A 176 6.21 8.65 25.88
C GLU A 176 6.11 8.01 24.52
N THR A 177 7.23 7.87 23.81
CA THR A 177 7.33 7.26 22.50
C THR A 177 8.22 6.01 22.54
N ASP A 178 8.00 5.08 21.59
CA ASP A 178 8.87 3.91 21.42
C ASP A 178 10.29 4.32 21.02
N ASN A 179 11.28 3.55 21.46
CA ASN A 179 12.66 3.66 20.98
C ASN A 179 12.88 2.99 19.61
N TYR A 180 11.87 2.38 19.08
CA TYR A 180 11.86 1.76 17.75
C TYR A 180 11.31 2.73 16.71
N ARG A 181 11.86 2.64 15.49
CA ARG A 181 11.37 3.33 14.28
C ARG A 181 11.25 2.30 13.16
N GLY A 182 10.10 2.25 12.53
CA GLY A 182 9.79 1.36 11.41
C GLY A 182 9.64 2.12 10.09
N ILE A 183 10.19 1.56 9.02
CA ILE A 183 10.02 2.16 7.70
C ILE A 183 8.64 1.84 7.11
N ASN A 184 7.95 0.81 7.62
CA ASN A 184 6.59 0.45 7.23
C ASN A 184 5.59 1.58 7.53
N ALA A 185 5.62 2.17 8.75
CA ALA A 185 4.79 3.33 9.08
C ALA A 185 5.08 4.53 8.16
N ASN A 186 6.34 4.75 7.80
CA ASN A 186 6.77 5.80 6.86
C ASN A 186 6.29 5.54 5.44
N MET A 187 6.24 4.29 4.99
CA MET A 187 5.75 3.90 3.67
C MET A 187 4.28 4.26 3.48
N HIS A 188 3.43 3.81 4.40
CA HIS A 188 2.00 4.15 4.34
C HIS A 188 1.74 5.63 4.63
N THR A 189 2.64 6.30 5.35
CA THR A 189 2.58 7.77 5.46
C THR A 189 2.80 8.42 4.08
N VAL A 190 3.75 7.97 3.25
CA VAL A 190 3.90 8.52 1.89
C VAL A 190 2.61 8.33 1.08
N GLU A 191 1.99 7.15 1.12
CA GLU A 191 0.71 6.92 0.46
C GLU A 191 -0.37 7.90 0.91
N ALA A 192 -0.51 8.09 2.22
CA ALA A 192 -1.48 9.02 2.80
C ALA A 192 -1.17 10.49 2.46
N LEU A 193 0.10 10.89 2.42
CA LEU A 193 0.53 12.22 2.04
C LEU A 193 0.24 12.54 0.57
N LEU A 194 0.41 11.57 -0.33
CA LEU A 194 0.02 11.72 -1.74
C LEU A 194 -1.49 11.90 -1.87
N ALA A 195 -2.29 11.09 -1.15
CA ALA A 195 -3.74 11.25 -1.12
C ALA A 195 -4.18 12.59 -0.51
N ALA A 196 -3.49 13.07 0.53
CA ALA A 196 -3.75 14.37 1.14
C ALA A 196 -3.40 15.54 0.20
N TRP A 197 -2.31 15.43 -0.56
CA TRP A 197 -1.98 16.35 -1.64
C TRP A 197 -3.08 16.40 -2.69
N ASP A 198 -3.51 15.25 -3.20
CA ASP A 198 -4.55 15.17 -4.22
C ASP A 198 -5.89 15.76 -3.73
N ALA A 199 -6.19 15.63 -2.42
CA ALA A 199 -7.42 16.12 -1.83
C ALA A 199 -7.41 17.63 -1.50
N THR A 200 -6.23 18.23 -1.28
CA THR A 200 -6.14 19.59 -0.71
C THR A 200 -5.31 20.55 -1.57
N GLY A 201 -4.37 20.06 -2.37
CA GLY A 201 -3.38 20.88 -3.07
C GLY A 201 -2.37 21.58 -2.14
N ASP A 202 -2.30 21.19 -0.86
CA ASP A 202 -1.34 21.77 0.09
C ASP A 202 0.04 21.14 -0.07
N ALA A 203 1.02 21.98 -0.47
CA ALA A 203 2.40 21.57 -0.72
C ALA A 203 3.10 20.95 0.51
N LEU A 204 2.58 21.17 1.72
CA LEU A 204 3.09 20.55 2.95
C LEU A 204 3.21 19.02 2.78
N TRP A 205 2.18 18.41 2.21
CA TRP A 205 2.10 16.96 2.06
C TRP A 205 3.16 16.39 1.12
N LEU A 206 3.38 17.04 -0.02
CA LEU A 206 4.46 16.66 -0.93
C LEU A 206 5.86 16.91 -0.32
N ASN A 207 6.02 17.95 0.48
CA ASN A 207 7.28 18.25 1.16
C ASN A 207 7.63 17.16 2.19
N HIS A 208 6.63 16.70 2.97
CA HIS A 208 6.84 15.60 3.91
C HIS A 208 7.12 14.28 3.16
N ALA A 209 6.37 13.99 2.10
CA ALA A 209 6.62 12.81 1.26
C ALA A 209 8.03 12.84 0.65
N ALA A 210 8.51 14.02 0.20
CA ALA A 210 9.86 14.21 -0.32
C ALA A 210 10.94 13.76 0.67
N SER A 211 10.81 14.18 1.94
CA SER A 211 11.78 13.84 2.98
C SER A 211 11.86 12.33 3.24
N ILE A 212 10.70 11.67 3.35
CA ILE A 212 10.63 10.22 3.58
C ILE A 212 11.21 9.47 2.38
N ILE A 213 10.84 9.87 1.16
CA ILE A 213 11.37 9.25 -0.08
C ILE A 213 12.86 9.46 -0.21
N ALA A 214 13.39 10.65 0.13
CA ALA A 214 14.83 10.91 0.09
C ALA A 214 15.61 10.00 1.05
N PHE A 215 15.05 9.69 2.22
CA PHE A 215 15.65 8.73 3.14
C PHE A 215 15.79 7.34 2.49
N VAL A 216 14.71 6.80 1.94
CA VAL A 216 14.73 5.48 1.29
C VAL A 216 15.62 5.49 0.04
N PHE A 217 15.54 6.53 -0.78
CA PHE A 217 16.40 6.72 -1.96
C PHE A 217 17.88 6.66 -1.61
N THR A 218 18.27 7.23 -0.48
CA THR A 218 19.67 7.29 -0.03
C THR A 218 20.15 5.97 0.55
N HIS A 219 19.31 5.24 1.27
CA HIS A 219 19.71 4.04 2.03
C HIS A 219 19.56 2.73 1.24
N ALA A 220 18.55 2.61 0.39
CA ALA A 220 18.30 1.37 -0.34
C ALA A 220 19.50 0.91 -1.23
N PRO A 221 20.22 1.79 -1.94
CA PRO A 221 21.40 1.37 -2.71
C PRO A 221 22.50 0.74 -1.86
N GLN A 222 22.65 1.16 -0.60
CA GLN A 222 23.65 0.64 0.34
C GLN A 222 23.35 -0.83 0.74
N LEU A 223 22.08 -1.25 0.60
CA LEU A 223 21.60 -2.61 0.85
C LEU A 223 21.32 -3.37 -0.46
N GLY A 224 21.94 -2.96 -1.58
CA GLY A 224 21.73 -3.58 -2.89
C GLY A 224 20.28 -3.44 -3.40
N TYR A 225 19.68 -2.30 -3.17
CA TYR A 225 18.26 -2.01 -3.50
C TYR A 225 17.26 -2.89 -2.73
N ARG A 226 17.55 -3.14 -1.44
CA ARG A 226 16.64 -3.73 -0.46
C ARG A 226 16.24 -2.67 0.55
N ILE A 227 15.13 -2.88 1.21
CA ILE A 227 14.65 -1.96 2.24
C ILE A 227 15.17 -2.40 3.61
N GLY A 228 15.85 -1.49 4.32
CA GLY A 228 16.11 -1.63 5.75
C GLY A 228 14.82 -1.31 6.50
N GLU A 229 14.28 -2.30 7.24
CA GLU A 229 12.94 -2.17 7.82
C GLU A 229 12.97 -1.53 9.21
N HIS A 230 14.02 -1.73 9.99
CA HIS A 230 14.06 -1.49 11.42
C HIS A 230 15.17 -0.54 11.82
N TYR A 231 14.85 0.45 12.63
CA TYR A 231 15.76 1.47 13.13
C TYR A 231 15.50 1.75 14.63
N ASP A 232 16.49 2.33 15.30
CA ASP A 232 16.33 2.85 16.65
C ASP A 232 15.77 4.29 16.68
N ALA A 233 15.68 4.87 17.88
CA ALA A 233 15.17 6.23 18.06
C ALA A 233 16.05 7.32 17.40
N HIS A 234 17.26 7.00 17.01
CA HIS A 234 18.21 7.89 16.31
C HIS A 234 18.29 7.60 14.81
N TRP A 235 17.43 6.71 14.31
CA TRP A 235 17.42 6.23 12.94
C TRP A 235 18.70 5.46 12.55
N GLU A 236 19.36 4.84 13.54
CA GLU A 236 20.43 3.88 13.28
C GLU A 236 19.83 2.52 12.89
N PHE A 237 20.36 1.93 11.81
CA PHE A 237 19.83 0.69 11.25
C PHE A 237 20.04 -0.51 12.16
N LEU A 238 19.00 -1.31 12.39
CA LEU A 238 18.96 -2.49 13.26
C LEU A 238 18.86 -3.80 12.44
N PRO A 239 19.92 -4.29 11.81
CA PRO A 239 19.87 -5.42 10.88
C PRO A 239 19.47 -6.76 11.53
N ASN A 240 19.55 -6.89 12.84
CA ASN A 240 19.22 -8.10 13.59
C ASN A 240 17.92 -7.99 14.40
N PHE A 241 17.14 -6.93 14.19
CA PHE A 241 15.90 -6.75 14.92
C PHE A 241 14.92 -7.92 14.68
N ASN A 242 14.31 -8.43 15.73
CA ASN A 242 13.37 -9.57 15.70
C ASN A 242 13.92 -10.90 15.12
N ARG A 243 15.24 -11.10 15.08
CA ARG A 243 15.82 -12.33 14.55
C ARG A 243 15.30 -13.59 15.25
N GLU A 244 14.97 -13.49 16.54
CA GLU A 244 14.39 -14.58 17.33
C GLU A 244 12.89 -14.80 17.11
N ARG A 245 12.23 -13.85 16.42
CA ARG A 245 10.80 -13.88 16.07
C ARG A 245 10.59 -13.47 14.61
N PRO A 246 11.11 -14.24 13.64
CA PRO A 246 11.16 -13.83 12.24
C PRO A 246 9.78 -13.67 11.60
N THR A 247 8.76 -14.31 12.15
CA THR A 247 7.38 -14.28 11.65
C THR A 247 6.48 -13.25 12.37
N ASP A 248 7.08 -12.25 13.05
CA ASP A 248 6.28 -11.18 13.66
C ASP A 248 5.41 -10.50 12.58
N PRO A 249 4.08 -10.34 12.78
CA PRO A 249 3.18 -9.87 11.72
C PRO A 249 3.49 -8.47 11.18
N PHE A 250 3.93 -7.55 12.07
CA PHE A 250 4.18 -6.15 11.71
C PHE A 250 5.65 -5.79 11.62
N ARG A 251 6.51 -6.56 12.26
CA ARG A 251 7.95 -6.29 12.40
C ARG A 251 8.77 -7.56 12.14
N PRO A 252 8.57 -8.23 11.00
CA PRO A 252 9.27 -9.48 10.69
C PRO A 252 10.77 -9.21 10.54
N PHE A 253 11.60 -10.21 10.86
CA PHE A 253 13.05 -10.11 10.68
C PHE A 253 13.44 -10.07 9.20
N GLY A 254 14.43 -9.26 8.88
CA GLY A 254 15.10 -9.23 7.59
C GLY A 254 14.55 -8.16 6.64
N VAL A 255 14.43 -8.54 5.37
CA VAL A 255 13.90 -7.71 4.28
C VAL A 255 12.57 -8.26 3.86
N THR A 256 11.58 -7.40 3.65
CA THR A 256 10.27 -7.76 3.09
C THR A 256 10.22 -7.37 1.61
N PRO A 257 10.37 -8.32 0.65
CA PRO A 257 10.35 -8.00 -0.79
C PRO A 257 9.08 -7.24 -1.20
N GLY A 258 7.92 -7.57 -0.60
CA GLY A 258 6.66 -6.85 -0.81
C GLY A 258 6.79 -5.34 -0.56
N HIS A 259 7.48 -4.92 0.51
CA HIS A 259 7.72 -3.50 0.78
C HIS A 259 8.62 -2.85 -0.28
N GLY A 260 9.66 -3.55 -0.75
CA GLY A 260 10.49 -3.04 -1.86
C GLY A 260 9.67 -2.75 -3.12
N ILE A 261 8.68 -3.60 -3.41
CA ILE A 261 7.75 -3.43 -4.53
C ILE A 261 6.82 -2.24 -4.30
N GLU A 262 6.24 -2.12 -3.11
CA GLU A 262 5.33 -1.03 -2.75
C GLU A 262 6.05 0.32 -2.75
N TRP A 263 7.25 0.42 -2.18
CA TRP A 263 8.11 1.59 -2.26
C TRP A 263 8.39 2.02 -3.71
N ALA A 264 8.64 1.07 -4.60
CA ALA A 264 8.88 1.35 -6.00
C ALA A 264 7.65 2.01 -6.66
N ARG A 265 6.43 1.52 -6.36
CA ARG A 265 5.17 2.13 -6.81
C ARG A 265 5.00 3.55 -6.26
N LEU A 266 5.18 3.74 -4.96
CA LEU A 266 5.03 5.03 -4.30
C LEU A 266 6.03 6.08 -4.80
N MET A 267 7.27 5.67 -5.08
CA MET A 267 8.28 6.55 -5.70
C MET A 267 7.85 7.04 -7.09
N LEU A 268 7.24 6.17 -7.91
CA LEU A 268 6.73 6.58 -9.22
C LEU A 268 5.53 7.52 -9.10
N GLN A 269 4.62 7.27 -8.17
CA GLN A 269 3.45 8.12 -7.92
C GLN A 269 3.88 9.50 -7.41
N TYR A 270 4.80 9.55 -6.45
CA TYR A 270 5.39 10.81 -5.98
C TYR A 270 6.08 11.58 -7.12
N TRP A 271 6.93 10.89 -7.91
CA TRP A 271 7.59 11.50 -9.06
C TRP A 271 6.58 12.12 -10.02
N ALA A 272 5.52 11.39 -10.36
CA ALA A 272 4.47 11.87 -11.25
C ALA A 272 3.73 13.09 -10.68
N SER A 273 3.41 13.08 -9.37
CA SER A 273 2.78 14.21 -8.69
C SER A 273 3.64 15.47 -8.75
N VAL A 274 4.96 15.33 -8.52
CA VAL A 274 5.89 16.47 -8.62
C VAL A 274 6.06 16.94 -10.07
N GLN A 275 6.04 16.05 -11.07
CA GLN A 275 6.11 16.44 -12.47
C GLN A 275 4.86 17.18 -12.97
N ALA A 276 3.72 16.94 -12.36
CA ALA A 276 2.44 17.55 -12.73
C ALA A 276 2.33 19.03 -12.31
N ILE A 277 3.21 19.51 -11.43
CA ILE A 277 3.18 20.90 -10.91
C ILE A 277 4.33 21.75 -11.48
N PRO A 278 4.13 23.09 -11.58
CA PRO A 278 5.17 24.00 -12.04
C PRO A 278 6.45 23.87 -11.23
N GLU A 279 7.60 23.96 -11.88
CA GLU A 279 8.93 23.75 -11.27
C GLU A 279 9.14 24.62 -10.01
N GLN A 280 8.65 25.86 -10.03
CA GLN A 280 8.78 26.82 -8.93
C GLN A 280 7.99 26.43 -7.67
N GLN A 281 7.04 25.52 -7.80
CA GLN A 281 6.17 25.03 -6.71
C GLN A 281 6.56 23.62 -6.22
N ARG A 282 7.60 23.03 -6.84
CA ARG A 282 8.04 21.68 -6.47
C ARG A 282 8.71 21.67 -5.11
N PRO A 283 8.59 20.55 -4.36
CA PRO A 283 9.32 20.35 -3.12
C PRO A 283 10.83 20.61 -3.30
N PRO A 284 11.53 21.06 -2.25
CA PRO A 284 12.97 21.35 -2.29
C PRO A 284 13.84 20.07 -2.37
N MET A 285 13.33 19.01 -2.97
CA MET A 285 14.10 17.81 -3.27
C MET A 285 15.17 18.16 -4.31
N THR A 286 16.40 17.73 -4.08
CA THR A 286 17.48 18.03 -5.01
C THR A 286 17.15 17.47 -6.41
N THR A 287 17.43 18.26 -7.45
CA THR A 287 17.20 17.87 -8.86
C THR A 287 17.77 16.48 -9.20
N PRO A 288 18.99 16.08 -8.74
CA PRO A 288 19.50 14.74 -8.99
C PRO A 288 18.60 13.61 -8.46
N ILE A 289 18.06 13.74 -7.24
CA ILE A 289 17.16 12.71 -6.66
C ILE A 289 15.92 12.54 -7.54
N LEU A 290 15.27 13.64 -7.89
CA LEU A 290 14.06 13.60 -8.71
C LEU A 290 14.30 13.00 -10.10
N ALA A 291 15.45 13.31 -10.72
CA ALA A 291 15.82 12.78 -12.03
C ALA A 291 16.11 11.27 -12.00
N GLU A 292 16.69 10.76 -10.92
CA GLU A 292 17.07 9.35 -10.76
C GLU A 292 15.96 8.49 -10.11
N LEU A 293 14.91 9.11 -9.59
CA LEU A 293 13.89 8.42 -8.81
C LEU A 293 13.20 7.28 -9.56
N PRO A 294 12.76 7.43 -10.85
CA PRO A 294 12.17 6.31 -11.58
C PRO A 294 13.14 5.15 -11.83
N ALA A 295 14.44 5.46 -12.06
CA ALA A 295 15.45 4.43 -12.24
C ALA A 295 15.72 3.67 -10.94
N THR A 296 15.75 4.37 -9.81
CA THR A 296 15.90 3.77 -8.48
C THR A 296 14.68 2.93 -8.11
N ALA A 297 13.47 3.42 -8.38
CA ALA A 297 12.23 2.65 -8.22
C ALA A 297 12.26 1.34 -9.02
N LEU A 298 12.73 1.39 -10.27
CA LEU A 298 12.85 0.18 -11.10
C LEU A 298 13.87 -0.81 -10.56
N LYS A 299 14.98 -0.33 -10.00
CA LYS A 299 15.99 -1.21 -9.36
C LYS A 299 15.45 -1.87 -8.09
N LEU A 300 14.73 -1.12 -7.23
CA LEU A 300 14.03 -1.66 -6.07
C LEU A 300 13.03 -2.75 -6.48
N PHE A 301 12.18 -2.47 -7.44
CA PHE A 301 11.21 -3.42 -7.96
C PHE A 301 11.88 -4.68 -8.49
N ASN A 302 12.90 -4.55 -9.33
CA ASN A 302 13.59 -5.70 -9.91
C ASN A 302 14.30 -6.53 -8.84
N GLN A 303 14.94 -5.90 -7.85
CA GLN A 303 15.61 -6.61 -6.76
C GLN A 303 14.60 -7.35 -5.89
N ALA A 304 13.50 -6.70 -5.51
CA ALA A 304 12.44 -7.31 -4.71
C ALA A 304 11.78 -8.50 -5.42
N MET A 305 11.54 -8.40 -6.74
CA MET A 305 11.04 -9.51 -7.55
C MET A 305 12.06 -10.65 -7.64
N ALA A 306 13.35 -10.35 -7.76
CA ALA A 306 14.41 -11.37 -7.82
C ALA A 306 14.56 -12.12 -6.48
N ASP A 307 14.46 -11.40 -5.37
CA ASP A 307 14.57 -11.99 -4.03
C ASP A 307 13.29 -12.73 -3.61
N GLY A 308 12.13 -12.25 -4.04
CA GLY A 308 10.84 -12.74 -3.53
C GLY A 308 10.17 -13.80 -4.41
N TRP A 309 10.12 -13.58 -5.73
CA TRP A 309 9.31 -14.40 -6.61
C TRP A 309 9.93 -15.77 -6.89
N ALA A 310 9.22 -16.83 -6.47
CA ALA A 310 9.60 -18.22 -6.67
C ALA A 310 11.04 -18.56 -6.21
N HIS A 311 11.62 -17.75 -5.34
CA HIS A 311 13.04 -17.87 -4.95
C HIS A 311 13.34 -19.15 -4.16
N ASP A 312 12.34 -19.74 -3.52
CA ASP A 312 12.44 -21.01 -2.80
C ASP A 312 12.00 -22.25 -3.62
N GLY A 313 11.82 -22.06 -4.93
CA GLY A 313 11.48 -23.13 -5.89
C GLY A 313 9.99 -23.38 -6.06
N ALA A 314 9.10 -22.68 -5.34
CA ALA A 314 7.65 -22.72 -5.52
C ALA A 314 7.13 -21.37 -6.03
N PRO A 315 6.05 -21.31 -6.84
CA PRO A 315 5.45 -20.05 -7.28
C PRO A 315 5.01 -19.19 -6.09
N GLY A 316 5.01 -17.88 -6.28
CA GLY A 316 4.57 -16.91 -5.28
C GLY A 316 5.74 -16.17 -4.60
N MET A 317 5.39 -15.11 -3.87
CA MET A 317 6.34 -14.25 -3.18
C MET A 317 6.66 -14.82 -1.80
N VAL A 318 7.93 -15.10 -1.48
CA VAL A 318 8.32 -15.36 -0.09
C VAL A 318 8.08 -14.11 0.75
N TYR A 319 7.71 -14.27 2.02
CA TYR A 319 7.37 -13.13 2.87
C TYR A 319 8.62 -12.29 3.20
N THR A 320 9.67 -12.93 3.76
CA THR A 320 10.92 -12.23 4.09
C THR A 320 12.15 -12.98 3.61
N THR A 321 13.23 -12.21 3.41
CA THR A 321 14.57 -12.70 3.09
C THR A 321 15.61 -12.11 4.05
N ASP A 322 16.81 -12.68 4.09
CA ASP A 322 17.96 -12.00 4.66
C ASP A 322 18.46 -10.88 3.71
N PHE A 323 19.50 -10.13 4.16
CA PHE A 323 20.09 -9.06 3.35
C PHE A 323 20.93 -9.56 2.16
N SER A 324 21.10 -10.87 2.00
CA SER A 324 21.67 -11.51 0.82
C SER A 324 20.63 -12.03 -0.16
N GLY A 325 19.34 -11.94 0.20
CA GLY A 325 18.21 -12.39 -0.60
C GLY A 325 17.79 -13.84 -0.33
N ASN A 326 18.38 -14.53 0.67
CA ASN A 326 17.96 -15.89 1.00
C ASN A 326 16.62 -15.88 1.76
N PRO A 327 15.63 -16.71 1.37
CA PRO A 327 14.34 -16.78 2.04
C PRO A 327 14.46 -17.16 3.53
N ILE A 328 13.72 -16.47 4.39
CA ILE A 328 13.59 -16.73 5.83
C ILE A 328 12.18 -17.18 6.17
N VAL A 329 11.16 -16.40 5.79
CA VAL A 329 9.76 -16.74 5.98
C VAL A 329 9.18 -17.09 4.62
N HIS A 330 8.77 -18.34 4.46
CA HIS A 330 8.38 -18.92 3.19
C HIS A 330 6.89 -18.78 2.87
N GLU A 331 6.08 -18.35 3.82
CA GLU A 331 4.66 -18.10 3.65
C GLU A 331 4.44 -17.04 2.56
N ARG A 332 3.29 -17.14 1.89
CA ARG A 332 2.87 -16.25 0.79
C ARG A 332 1.79 -15.31 1.31
N MET A 333 2.14 -14.09 1.65
CA MET A 333 1.15 -13.08 2.00
C MET A 333 0.45 -12.55 0.74
N HIS A 334 -0.88 -12.52 0.71
CA HIS A 334 -1.63 -12.05 -0.46
C HIS A 334 -1.27 -10.61 -0.84
N TRP A 335 -1.00 -9.76 0.16
CA TRP A 335 -0.70 -8.35 -0.09
C TRP A 335 0.58 -8.17 -0.92
N THR A 336 1.55 -9.08 -0.81
CA THR A 336 2.80 -8.99 -1.59
C THR A 336 2.55 -9.18 -3.10
N VAL A 337 1.66 -10.10 -3.48
CA VAL A 337 1.27 -10.25 -4.89
C VAL A 337 0.35 -9.12 -5.34
N CYS A 338 -0.49 -8.58 -4.47
CA CYS A 338 -1.30 -7.39 -4.76
C CYS A 338 -0.41 -6.18 -5.08
N GLU A 339 0.63 -5.94 -4.29
CA GLU A 339 1.59 -4.86 -4.56
C GLU A 339 2.40 -5.13 -5.84
N ALA A 340 2.76 -6.39 -6.12
CA ALA A 340 3.43 -6.74 -7.36
C ALA A 340 2.54 -6.48 -8.60
N LEU A 341 1.25 -6.77 -8.52
CA LEU A 341 0.26 -6.41 -9.52
C LEU A 341 0.16 -4.89 -9.70
N ALA A 342 0.01 -4.15 -8.60
CA ALA A 342 -0.12 -2.69 -8.61
C ALA A 342 1.14 -2.01 -9.16
N ALA A 343 2.32 -2.41 -8.72
CA ALA A 343 3.59 -1.85 -9.20
C ALA A 343 3.86 -2.19 -10.66
N SER A 344 3.58 -3.43 -11.11
CA SER A 344 3.73 -3.80 -12.52
C SER A 344 2.83 -2.95 -13.42
N ALA A 345 1.59 -2.66 -12.98
CA ALA A 345 0.68 -1.75 -13.68
C ALA A 345 1.21 -0.31 -13.70
N ALA A 346 1.69 0.19 -12.55
CA ALA A 346 2.26 1.53 -12.43
C ALA A 346 3.46 1.72 -13.37
N PHE A 347 4.39 0.76 -13.41
CA PHE A 347 5.51 0.80 -14.36
C PHE A 347 5.06 0.70 -15.82
N ALA A 348 4.05 -0.13 -16.14
CA ALA A 348 3.51 -0.18 -17.49
C ALA A 348 2.94 1.19 -17.92
N THR A 349 2.20 1.86 -17.04
CA THR A 349 1.69 3.23 -17.25
C THR A 349 2.82 4.24 -17.40
N PHE A 350 3.84 4.18 -16.56
CA PHE A 350 5.04 5.04 -16.64
C PHE A 350 5.73 4.89 -18.00
N PHE A 351 6.00 3.66 -18.45
CA PHE A 351 6.69 3.44 -19.73
C PHE A 351 5.82 3.81 -20.93
N ALA A 352 4.52 3.56 -20.89
CA ALA A 352 3.60 3.97 -21.95
C ALA A 352 3.54 5.50 -22.10
N THR A 353 3.44 6.22 -20.98
CA THR A 353 3.44 7.69 -20.96
C THR A 353 4.77 8.25 -21.47
N SER A 354 5.89 7.67 -21.04
CA SER A 354 7.23 8.07 -21.50
C SER A 354 7.41 7.86 -23.01
N ALA A 355 6.93 6.73 -23.55
CA ALA A 355 6.97 6.46 -24.99
C ALA A 355 6.13 7.47 -25.80
N ALA A 356 4.96 7.85 -25.30
CA ALA A 356 4.10 8.86 -25.92
C ALA A 356 4.75 10.23 -25.94
N GLN A 357 5.38 10.66 -24.84
CA GLN A 357 6.09 11.95 -24.74
C GLN A 357 7.26 12.03 -25.71
N ILE A 358 8.09 10.98 -25.83
CA ILE A 358 9.21 10.92 -26.79
C ILE A 358 8.67 11.01 -28.22
N SER A 359 7.59 10.31 -28.53
CA SER A 359 6.96 10.32 -29.85
C SER A 359 6.40 11.71 -30.22
N ALA A 360 6.00 12.49 -29.22
CA ALA A 360 5.56 13.88 -29.38
C ALA A 360 6.72 14.91 -29.45
N GLY A 361 7.99 14.47 -29.42
CA GLY A 361 9.17 15.34 -29.50
C GLY A 361 9.62 15.92 -28.15
N ASN A 362 8.98 15.56 -27.05
CA ASN A 362 9.35 15.98 -25.72
C ASN A 362 10.49 15.08 -25.16
N GLN A 363 11.74 15.51 -25.38
CA GLN A 363 12.92 14.75 -24.90
C GLN A 363 13.26 14.98 -23.41
N GLY A 364 12.46 15.73 -22.68
CA GLY A 364 12.72 16.06 -21.27
C GLY A 364 12.13 15.07 -20.30
N VAL A 365 12.97 14.49 -19.45
CA VAL A 365 12.68 13.96 -18.11
C VAL A 365 12.27 12.48 -17.98
N ALA A 366 11.45 11.90 -18.85
CA ALA A 366 10.88 10.57 -18.58
C ALA A 366 11.78 9.38 -18.98
N SER A 367 12.80 9.59 -19.82
CA SER A 367 13.54 8.46 -20.41
C SER A 367 14.69 7.91 -19.55
N ALA A 368 15.13 8.62 -18.50
CA ALA A 368 16.32 8.24 -17.71
C ALA A 368 17.49 7.73 -18.57
N GLY A 369 17.68 8.31 -19.78
CA GLY A 369 18.68 7.87 -20.74
C GLY A 369 18.33 6.62 -21.56
N MET A 370 17.10 6.06 -21.43
CA MET A 370 16.68 4.89 -22.19
C MET A 370 16.24 5.24 -23.62
N SER A 371 16.57 4.37 -24.59
CA SER A 371 16.05 4.48 -25.94
C SER A 371 14.54 4.21 -26.01
N SER A 372 13.87 4.74 -27.03
CA SER A 372 12.44 4.46 -27.29
C SER A 372 12.15 2.96 -27.44
N ALA A 373 13.04 2.18 -28.02
CA ALA A 373 12.93 0.72 -28.13
C ALA A 373 12.97 0.07 -26.73
N THR A 374 13.93 0.46 -25.90
CA THR A 374 14.07 -0.04 -24.52
C THR A 374 12.82 0.24 -23.70
N ILE A 375 12.24 1.44 -23.80
CA ILE A 375 11.03 1.84 -23.07
C ILE A 375 9.85 0.95 -23.48
N LYS A 376 9.63 0.71 -24.77
CA LYS A 376 8.58 -0.18 -25.26
C LYS A 376 8.77 -1.64 -24.80
N ASP A 377 9.99 -2.12 -24.75
CA ASP A 377 10.30 -3.45 -24.25
C ASP A 377 10.02 -3.57 -22.74
N GLN A 378 10.34 -2.53 -21.96
CA GLN A 378 10.01 -2.49 -20.53
C GLN A 378 8.49 -2.44 -20.30
N GLU A 379 7.76 -1.63 -21.06
CA GLU A 379 6.28 -1.64 -20.99
C GLU A 379 5.72 -3.05 -21.23
N LYS A 380 6.16 -3.71 -22.31
CA LYS A 380 5.72 -5.05 -22.64
C LYS A 380 6.07 -6.05 -21.55
N ARG A 381 7.28 -5.95 -20.97
CA ARG A 381 7.72 -6.78 -19.85
C ARG A 381 6.81 -6.62 -18.63
N MET A 382 6.49 -5.37 -18.24
CA MET A 382 5.63 -5.10 -17.08
C MET A 382 4.21 -5.63 -17.28
N ARG A 383 3.65 -5.47 -18.49
CA ARG A 383 2.34 -6.06 -18.84
C ARG A 383 2.34 -7.59 -18.82
N ALA A 384 3.41 -8.24 -19.27
CA ALA A 384 3.55 -9.69 -19.21
C ALA A 384 3.65 -10.16 -17.75
N MET A 385 4.48 -9.49 -16.94
CA MET A 385 4.62 -9.79 -15.52
C MET A 385 3.29 -9.65 -14.78
N TRP A 386 2.53 -8.59 -15.06
CA TRP A 386 1.19 -8.42 -14.49
C TRP A 386 0.28 -9.62 -14.83
N ALA A 387 0.32 -10.10 -16.07
CA ALA A 387 -0.49 -11.25 -16.49
C ALA A 387 -0.10 -12.53 -15.75
N ASP A 388 1.20 -12.78 -15.59
CA ASP A 388 1.71 -13.95 -14.86
C ASP A 388 1.33 -13.90 -13.37
N LEU A 389 1.42 -12.72 -12.74
CA LEU A 389 0.99 -12.49 -11.36
C LEU A 389 -0.54 -12.65 -11.19
N ALA A 390 -1.33 -12.17 -12.15
CA ALA A 390 -2.78 -12.34 -12.15
C ALA A 390 -3.19 -13.82 -12.31
N ASP A 391 -2.49 -14.58 -13.14
CA ASP A 391 -2.74 -16.01 -13.29
C ASP A 391 -2.35 -16.78 -12.00
N TYR A 392 -1.27 -16.37 -11.32
CA TYR A 392 -0.93 -16.89 -9.99
C TYR A 392 -2.02 -16.58 -8.96
N ALA A 393 -2.47 -15.32 -8.89
CA ALA A 393 -3.52 -14.93 -7.95
C ALA A 393 -4.80 -15.71 -8.17
N ARG A 394 -5.23 -15.88 -9.44
CA ARG A 394 -6.42 -16.68 -9.80
C ARG A 394 -6.28 -18.14 -9.43
N THR A 395 -5.06 -18.68 -9.50
CA THR A 395 -4.82 -20.11 -9.30
C THR A 395 -4.74 -20.47 -7.82
N TYR A 396 -4.13 -19.61 -7.00
CA TYR A 396 -3.74 -19.97 -5.63
C TYR A 396 -4.33 -19.03 -4.58
N VAL A 397 -4.46 -17.73 -4.86
CA VAL A 397 -4.81 -16.73 -3.84
C VAL A 397 -6.31 -16.50 -3.78
N ILE A 398 -7.00 -16.52 -4.92
CA ILE A 398 -8.45 -16.29 -4.99
C ILE A 398 -9.19 -17.59 -4.71
N GLU A 399 -9.83 -17.68 -3.55
CA GLU A 399 -10.69 -18.81 -3.16
C GLU A 399 -11.97 -18.86 -4.01
N SER A 400 -12.59 -17.71 -4.17
CA SER A 400 -13.78 -17.45 -4.98
C SER A 400 -13.89 -15.94 -5.21
N PRO A 401 -14.71 -15.45 -6.14
CA PRO A 401 -14.84 -14.02 -6.39
C PRO A 401 -15.02 -13.22 -5.10
N GLY A 402 -14.15 -12.23 -4.88
CA GLY A 402 -14.13 -11.36 -3.70
C GLY A 402 -13.59 -11.99 -2.41
N ARG A 403 -13.18 -13.23 -2.44
CA ARG A 403 -12.63 -13.93 -1.26
C ARG A 403 -11.20 -14.37 -1.55
N TRP A 404 -10.24 -13.72 -0.95
CA TRP A 404 -8.83 -14.00 -1.12
C TRP A 404 -8.24 -14.64 0.14
N TYR A 405 -7.42 -15.69 0.01
CA TYR A 405 -6.62 -16.19 1.11
C TYR A 405 -5.56 -15.16 1.46
N HIS A 406 -5.51 -14.70 2.71
CA HIS A 406 -4.52 -13.70 3.15
C HIS A 406 -3.12 -14.28 3.32
N GLU A 407 -3.05 -15.59 3.58
CA GLU A 407 -1.79 -16.30 3.70
C GLU A 407 -1.90 -17.68 3.06
N LEU A 408 -0.85 -18.07 2.34
CA LEU A 408 -0.63 -19.41 1.85
C LEU A 408 0.69 -19.92 2.43
N ASP A 409 0.80 -21.24 2.58
CA ASP A 409 2.06 -21.89 2.92
C ASP A 409 3.05 -21.89 1.73
N ARG A 410 4.25 -22.42 1.95
CA ARG A 410 5.28 -22.55 0.90
C ARG A 410 4.81 -23.32 -0.32
N THR A 411 3.82 -24.22 -0.19
CA THR A 411 3.29 -25.05 -1.27
C THR A 411 1.99 -24.51 -1.87
N ASN A 412 1.64 -23.27 -1.51
CA ASN A 412 0.45 -22.55 -1.95
C ASN A 412 -0.89 -23.13 -1.46
N HIS A 413 -0.91 -23.80 -0.30
CA HIS A 413 -2.15 -24.13 0.40
C HIS A 413 -2.52 -23.03 1.40
N PRO A 414 -3.82 -22.83 1.66
CA PRO A 414 -4.25 -21.86 2.66
C PRO A 414 -3.58 -22.08 4.02
N SER A 415 -3.07 -21.01 4.60
CA SER A 415 -2.42 -20.94 5.89
C SER A 415 -3.01 -19.80 6.72
N GLY A 416 -2.56 -19.58 7.91
CA GLY A 416 -3.03 -18.53 8.83
C GLY A 416 -2.14 -18.50 10.06
N ILE A 417 -0.85 -18.76 9.88
CA ILE A 417 0.15 -18.76 10.96
C ILE A 417 0.45 -17.32 11.39
N THR A 418 0.63 -16.44 10.43
CA THR A 418 0.92 -15.01 10.66
C THR A 418 -0.34 -14.16 10.53
N TRP A 419 -1.12 -14.37 9.46
CA TRP A 419 -2.32 -13.60 9.15
C TRP A 419 -3.54 -14.49 8.99
N PRO A 420 -4.19 -14.89 10.10
CA PRO A 420 -5.40 -15.69 10.05
C PRO A 420 -6.58 -14.88 9.52
N GLY A 421 -7.52 -15.57 8.87
CA GLY A 421 -8.76 -14.95 8.38
C GLY A 421 -8.59 -14.18 7.06
N LYS A 422 -9.47 -13.20 6.85
CA LYS A 422 -9.54 -12.30 5.71
C LYS A 422 -9.86 -10.87 6.23
N PRO A 423 -8.98 -10.27 7.05
CA PRO A 423 -9.29 -9.11 7.88
C PRO A 423 -9.76 -7.87 7.10
N ASP A 424 -9.27 -7.66 5.89
CA ASP A 424 -9.66 -6.52 5.04
C ASP A 424 -9.54 -6.85 3.54
N ILE A 425 -9.94 -5.93 2.69
CA ILE A 425 -9.89 -6.07 1.23
C ILE A 425 -8.96 -5.05 0.56
N TYR A 426 -8.20 -4.30 1.32
CA TYR A 426 -7.48 -3.10 0.89
C TYR A 426 -6.50 -3.34 -0.26
N HIS A 427 -5.47 -4.17 -0.07
CA HIS A 427 -4.46 -4.41 -1.10
C HIS A 427 -5.06 -5.07 -2.35
N ALA A 428 -5.97 -6.04 -2.17
CA ALA A 428 -6.62 -6.71 -3.30
C ALA A 428 -7.46 -5.74 -4.13
N ALA A 429 -8.26 -4.89 -3.50
CA ALA A 429 -9.09 -3.91 -4.19
C ALA A 429 -8.25 -2.86 -4.94
N GLN A 430 -7.21 -2.32 -4.31
CA GLN A 430 -6.28 -1.39 -4.96
C GLN A 430 -5.58 -2.03 -6.17
N ALA A 431 -5.12 -3.27 -6.05
CA ALA A 431 -4.47 -4.00 -7.16
C ALA A 431 -5.39 -4.17 -8.37
N MET A 432 -6.69 -4.35 -8.14
CA MET A 432 -7.67 -4.46 -9.24
C MET A 432 -7.93 -3.15 -9.95
N LEU A 433 -7.83 -2.02 -9.26
CA LEU A 433 -8.05 -0.68 -9.85
C LEU A 433 -6.82 -0.11 -10.56
N MET A 434 -5.61 -0.36 -10.04
CA MET A 434 -4.38 0.28 -10.48
C MET A 434 -4.11 0.25 -11.99
N PRO A 435 -4.44 -0.82 -12.77
CA PRO A 435 -4.19 -0.84 -14.20
C PRO A 435 -4.96 0.20 -15.03
N ASP A 436 -6.04 0.76 -14.51
CA ASP A 436 -6.86 1.76 -15.20
C ASP A 436 -6.59 3.20 -14.71
N LEU A 437 -5.75 3.34 -13.67
CA LEU A 437 -5.49 4.63 -13.06
C LEU A 437 -4.19 5.27 -13.59
N PRO A 438 -4.12 6.60 -13.66
CA PRO A 438 -2.88 7.31 -13.87
C PRO A 438 -1.96 7.13 -12.65
N LEU A 439 -0.70 7.53 -12.77
CA LEU A 439 0.22 7.58 -11.62
C LEU A 439 -0.17 8.70 -10.63
N THR A 440 -0.74 9.79 -11.13
CA THR A 440 -1.25 10.93 -10.36
C THR A 440 -2.46 11.56 -11.08
N PRO A 441 -3.52 11.97 -10.36
CA PRO A 441 -3.77 11.77 -8.93
C PRO A 441 -3.81 10.29 -8.54
N CYS A 442 -3.67 10.00 -7.22
CA CYS A 442 -3.73 8.62 -6.72
C CYS A 442 -5.18 8.19 -6.49
N PHE A 443 -5.51 6.94 -6.66
CA PHE A 443 -6.78 6.27 -6.37
C PHE A 443 -8.04 7.17 -6.33
N ALA A 444 -8.44 7.69 -5.16
CA ALA A 444 -9.66 8.47 -4.99
C ALA A 444 -9.66 9.74 -5.86
N GLY A 445 -8.53 10.45 -5.92
CA GLY A 445 -8.36 11.63 -6.77
C GLY A 445 -8.49 11.29 -8.25
N ALA A 446 -7.89 10.18 -8.70
CA ALA A 446 -7.99 9.72 -10.08
C ALA A 446 -9.43 9.31 -10.44
N LEU A 447 -10.11 8.57 -9.57
CA LEU A 447 -11.50 8.16 -9.80
C LEU A 447 -12.46 9.35 -9.80
N ALA A 448 -12.26 10.36 -8.92
CA ALA A 448 -13.09 11.54 -8.84
C ALA A 448 -12.95 12.47 -10.06
N THR A 449 -11.84 12.39 -10.78
CA THR A 449 -11.57 13.20 -11.99
C THR A 449 -11.81 12.45 -13.30
N ALA A 450 -12.13 11.16 -13.21
CA ALA A 450 -12.49 10.37 -14.40
C ALA A 450 -13.77 10.91 -15.06
N PRO A 451 -13.80 11.02 -16.42
CA PRO A 451 -14.93 11.59 -17.16
C PRO A 451 -16.21 10.76 -17.09
#